data_0e7b48dfb31ffb252191ac070b12a53c
#
_entry.id   0e7b48dfb31ffb252191ac070b12a53c
#
_cell.length_a   1.000
_cell.length_b   1.000
_cell.length_c   1.000
_cell.angle_alpha   90.00
_cell.angle_beta   90.00
_cell.angle_gamma   90.00
#
_symmetry.space_group_name_H-M   'P 1'
#
loop_
_entity.id
_entity.type
_entity.pdbx_description
1 polymer ?
#
loop_
_entity_poly.entity_id
_entity_poly.type
_entity_poly.pdbx_seq_one_letter_code
_entity_poly.pdbx_strand_id
1 'polypeptide(L)'
;MPYLNNVPQNKFSIRLFDIAIVLLTLKMLVSSIPVFDFVFPQKFQNILVILGYILIFLHIFEKRKYTLQFIISIILITTLLLYTSIQMQNYVYFTSWFMLIGTIHYDLRRVIKIIFIVSLSIMFISIFISLLMYIIDYKREILINIRRNETVRAFTFGFIHPNKFTIVLSNLCLMFIWLIKDRLKYYHVTFCLFIQLFFYFSRRLEQLY
;
A
#
# COMPACT_ATOMS: atom_id res chain seq x y z
N MET A 1 -20.38 3.39 22.04
CA MET A 1 -19.22 2.77 22.71
C MET A 1 -18.35 3.86 23.33
N PRO A 2 -18.62 4.38 24.52
CA PRO A 2 -17.91 5.54 25.08
C PRO A 2 -16.65 5.21 25.91
N TYR A 3 -16.26 3.94 26.04
CA TYR A 3 -15.19 3.55 26.99
C TYR A 3 -13.79 3.44 26.41
N LEU A 4 -13.57 3.79 25.12
CA LEU A 4 -12.29 3.52 24.42
C LEU A 4 -11.31 4.71 24.37
N ASN A 5 -11.69 5.90 24.84
CA ASN A 5 -10.93 7.13 24.52
C ASN A 5 -9.90 7.58 25.57
N ASN A 6 -9.73 6.90 26.71
CA ASN A 6 -8.94 7.42 27.84
C ASN A 6 -7.74 6.57 28.28
N VAL A 7 -7.25 5.66 27.47
CA VAL A 7 -5.95 5.03 27.78
C VAL A 7 -4.84 5.94 27.24
N PRO A 8 -3.99 6.55 28.09
CA PRO A 8 -2.88 7.37 27.63
C PRO A 8 -1.97 6.49 26.77
N GLN A 9 -2.02 6.72 25.45
CA GLN A 9 -1.17 6.00 24.53
C GLN A 9 0.28 6.48 24.76
N ASN A 10 1.18 5.55 25.01
CA ASN A 10 2.60 5.87 25.11
C ASN A 10 3.07 6.40 23.74
N LYS A 11 3.67 7.60 23.73
CA LYS A 11 4.19 8.23 22.50
C LYS A 11 5.18 7.33 21.75
N PHE A 12 5.90 6.48 22.49
CA PHE A 12 6.85 5.53 21.93
C PHE A 12 6.13 4.45 21.10
N SER A 13 5.08 3.84 21.63
CA SER A 13 4.27 2.82 20.96
C SER A 13 3.62 3.34 19.69
N ILE A 14 3.13 4.58 19.73
CA ILE A 14 2.57 5.26 18.55
C ILE A 14 3.62 5.34 17.43
N ARG A 15 4.86 5.73 17.76
CA ARG A 15 5.94 5.83 16.78
C ARG A 15 6.35 4.46 16.21
N LEU A 16 6.37 3.42 17.03
CA LEU A 16 6.66 2.06 16.55
C LEU A 16 5.66 1.61 15.51
N PHE A 17 4.37 1.87 15.74
CA PHE A 17 3.33 1.51 14.81
C PHE A 17 3.37 2.34 13.52
N ASP A 18 3.66 3.66 13.61
CA ASP A 18 3.88 4.49 12.43
C ASP A 18 4.99 3.93 11.53
N ILE A 19 6.14 3.56 12.14
CA ILE A 19 7.27 2.96 11.41
C ILE A 19 6.85 1.64 10.76
N ALA A 20 6.12 0.80 11.49
CA ALA A 20 5.64 -0.48 10.95
C ALA A 20 4.76 -0.29 9.71
N ILE A 21 3.81 0.67 9.75
CA ILE A 21 2.96 0.99 8.62
C ILE A 21 3.79 1.46 7.42
N VAL A 22 4.78 2.33 7.63
CA VAL A 22 5.68 2.79 6.57
C VAL A 22 6.41 1.62 5.92
N LEU A 23 7.03 0.74 6.73
CA LEU A 23 7.79 -0.41 6.22
C LEU A 23 6.93 -1.38 5.42
N LEU A 24 5.74 -1.72 5.92
CA LEU A 24 4.84 -2.65 5.23
C LEU A 24 4.25 -2.04 3.95
N THR A 25 3.86 -0.77 3.99
CA THR A 25 3.36 -0.06 2.80
C THR A 25 4.45 0.06 1.73
N LEU A 26 5.67 0.43 2.14
CA LEU A 26 6.82 0.52 1.26
C LEU A 26 7.09 -0.82 0.57
N LYS A 27 7.12 -1.93 1.32
CA LYS A 27 7.30 -3.26 0.73
C LYS A 27 6.22 -3.63 -0.26
N MET A 28 4.95 -3.40 0.08
CA MET A 28 3.83 -3.74 -0.81
C MET A 28 3.90 -3.01 -2.16
N LEU A 29 4.36 -1.77 -2.16
CA LEU A 29 4.49 -0.96 -3.37
C LEU A 29 5.77 -1.30 -4.14
N VAL A 30 6.91 -1.38 -3.47
CA VAL A 30 8.20 -1.70 -4.08
C VAL A 30 8.15 -3.05 -4.80
N SER A 31 7.53 -4.07 -4.22
CA SER A 31 7.34 -5.37 -4.89
C SER A 31 6.45 -5.31 -6.16
N SER A 32 5.80 -4.20 -6.42
CA SER A 32 4.98 -3.99 -7.62
C SER A 32 5.69 -3.18 -8.71
N ILE A 33 6.93 -2.76 -8.46
CA ILE A 33 7.70 -1.84 -9.31
C ILE A 33 9.08 -2.46 -9.58
N PRO A 34 9.30 -3.11 -10.74
CA PRO A 34 10.53 -3.84 -11.06
C PRO A 34 11.81 -2.99 -10.98
N VAL A 35 11.69 -1.69 -11.23
CA VAL A 35 12.84 -0.77 -11.16
C VAL A 35 13.46 -0.77 -9.76
N PHE A 36 12.66 -1.00 -8.73
CA PHE A 36 13.16 -1.03 -7.37
C PHE A 36 13.83 -2.35 -6.98
N ASP A 37 13.69 -3.43 -7.76
CA ASP A 37 14.36 -4.71 -7.45
C ASP A 37 15.88 -4.59 -7.48
N PHE A 38 16.43 -3.64 -8.26
CA PHE A 38 17.86 -3.33 -8.25
C PHE A 38 18.33 -2.66 -6.96
N VAL A 39 17.50 -1.80 -6.36
CA VAL A 39 17.82 -1.03 -5.15
C VAL A 39 17.41 -1.81 -3.89
N PHE A 40 16.29 -2.52 -3.98
CA PHE A 40 15.70 -3.29 -2.89
C PHE A 40 15.54 -4.77 -3.26
N PRO A 41 16.63 -5.55 -3.21
CA PRO A 41 16.55 -6.98 -3.51
C PRO A 41 15.55 -7.69 -2.60
N GLN A 42 14.97 -8.80 -3.08
CA GLN A 42 13.91 -9.53 -2.39
C GLN A 42 14.25 -9.90 -0.94
N LYS A 43 15.52 -10.20 -0.66
CA LYS A 43 15.98 -10.48 0.73
C LYS A 43 15.76 -9.26 1.65
N PHE A 44 16.08 -8.07 1.16
CA PHE A 44 15.89 -6.83 1.92
C PHE A 44 14.41 -6.52 2.12
N GLN A 45 13.59 -6.71 1.10
CA GLN A 45 12.13 -6.56 1.20
C GLN A 45 11.54 -7.50 2.28
N ASN A 46 12.02 -8.74 2.37
CA ASN A 46 11.58 -9.69 3.40
C ASN A 46 11.98 -9.24 4.82
N ILE A 47 13.17 -8.66 4.98
CA ILE A 47 13.61 -8.08 6.27
C ILE A 47 12.67 -6.94 6.70
N LEU A 48 12.27 -6.05 5.77
CA LEU A 48 11.32 -4.97 6.08
C LEU A 48 9.98 -5.51 6.59
N VAL A 49 9.49 -6.61 6.00
CA VAL A 49 8.23 -7.25 6.43
C VAL A 49 8.36 -7.83 7.83
N ILE A 50 9.43 -8.59 8.10
CA ILE A 50 9.66 -9.18 9.41
C ILE A 50 9.77 -8.08 10.48
N LEU A 51 10.54 -7.03 10.19
CA LEU A 51 10.68 -5.89 11.08
C LEU A 51 9.31 -5.22 11.34
N GLY A 52 8.52 -5.00 10.28
CA GLY A 52 7.17 -4.46 10.39
C GLY A 52 6.26 -5.29 11.30
N TYR A 53 6.30 -6.62 11.16
CA TYR A 53 5.51 -7.51 12.03
C TYR A 53 5.98 -7.47 13.48
N ILE A 54 7.28 -7.45 13.73
CA ILE A 54 7.83 -7.32 15.09
C ILE A 54 7.36 -6.00 15.74
N LEU A 55 7.42 -4.90 15.00
CA LEU A 55 6.99 -3.59 15.53
C LEU A 55 5.49 -3.55 15.82
N ILE A 56 4.64 -4.16 14.98
CA ILE A 56 3.20 -4.29 15.24
C ILE A 56 2.97 -5.15 16.49
N PHE A 57 3.68 -6.27 16.58
CA PHE A 57 3.58 -7.15 17.73
C PHE A 57 3.93 -6.42 19.03
N LEU A 58 5.05 -5.72 19.07
CA LEU A 58 5.44 -4.88 20.21
C LEU A 58 4.38 -3.82 20.55
N HIS A 59 3.80 -3.18 19.52
CA HIS A 59 2.73 -2.20 19.71
C HIS A 59 1.47 -2.81 20.32
N ILE A 60 1.06 -4.01 19.89
CA ILE A 60 -0.13 -4.70 20.40
C ILE A 60 0.06 -5.11 21.85
N PHE A 61 1.22 -5.64 22.21
CA PHE A 61 1.49 -6.14 23.55
C PHE A 61 1.81 -5.07 24.60
N GLU A 62 1.96 -3.81 24.18
CA GLU A 62 2.26 -2.74 25.12
C GLU A 62 1.03 -2.42 26.02
N LYS A 63 1.07 -2.96 27.25
CA LYS A 63 0.18 -2.58 28.40
C LYS A 63 -1.34 -2.58 28.15
N ARG A 64 -1.85 -3.43 27.26
CA ARG A 64 -3.29 -3.48 26.97
C ARG A 64 -3.95 -4.67 27.64
N LYS A 65 -5.06 -4.42 28.32
CA LYS A 65 -5.91 -5.48 28.87
C LYS A 65 -6.87 -5.95 27.77
N TYR A 66 -6.60 -7.09 27.19
CA TYR A 66 -7.51 -7.75 26.26
C TYR A 66 -8.37 -8.79 26.99
N THR A 67 -9.60 -8.95 26.57
CA THR A 67 -10.43 -10.07 27.05
C THR A 67 -9.90 -11.38 26.47
N LEU A 68 -10.04 -12.48 27.23
CA LEU A 68 -9.59 -13.80 26.77
C LEU A 68 -10.25 -14.18 25.42
N GLN A 69 -11.56 -13.90 25.30
CA GLN A 69 -12.30 -14.14 24.04
C GLN A 69 -11.69 -13.40 22.85
N PHE A 70 -11.28 -12.16 23.03
CA PHE A 70 -10.65 -11.36 21.99
C PHE A 70 -9.29 -11.95 21.58
N ILE A 71 -8.46 -12.37 22.55
CA ILE A 71 -7.16 -13.01 22.29
C ILE A 71 -7.36 -14.31 21.50
N ILE A 72 -8.28 -15.17 21.92
CA ILE A 72 -8.59 -16.43 21.23
C ILE A 72 -9.02 -16.15 19.77
N SER A 73 -9.92 -15.18 19.57
CA SER A 73 -10.40 -14.82 18.24
C SER A 73 -9.26 -14.33 17.32
N ILE A 74 -8.37 -13.48 17.83
CA ILE A 74 -7.19 -13.01 17.07
C ILE A 74 -6.28 -14.17 16.70
N ILE A 75 -5.96 -15.06 17.65
CA ILE A 75 -5.09 -16.21 17.40
C ILE A 75 -5.71 -17.10 16.31
N LEU A 76 -6.99 -17.41 16.42
CA LEU A 76 -7.69 -18.29 15.48
C LEU A 76 -7.67 -17.70 14.06
N ILE A 77 -8.05 -16.41 13.89
CA ILE A 77 -8.06 -15.76 12.60
C ILE A 77 -6.64 -15.62 12.05
N THR A 78 -5.66 -15.29 12.89
CA THR A 78 -4.25 -15.15 12.47
C THR A 78 -3.71 -16.48 11.97
N THR A 79 -4.00 -17.59 12.68
CA THR A 79 -3.58 -18.94 12.27
C THR A 79 -4.23 -19.34 10.94
N LEU A 80 -5.52 -19.07 10.78
CA LEU A 80 -6.24 -19.36 9.53
C LEU A 80 -5.66 -18.58 8.35
N LEU A 81 -5.42 -17.27 8.53
CA LEU A 81 -4.85 -16.42 7.47
C LEU A 81 -3.39 -16.77 7.16
N LEU A 82 -2.62 -17.17 8.15
CA LEU A 82 -1.26 -17.67 7.93
C LEU A 82 -1.27 -18.95 7.11
N TYR A 83 -2.12 -19.90 7.48
CA TYR A 83 -2.28 -21.17 6.74
C TYR A 83 -2.68 -20.92 5.28
N THR A 84 -3.72 -20.09 5.05
CA THR A 84 -4.15 -19.76 3.68
C THR A 84 -3.07 -19.01 2.90
N SER A 85 -2.32 -18.12 3.54
CA SER A 85 -1.23 -17.37 2.90
C SER A 85 -0.07 -18.29 2.48
N ILE A 86 0.25 -19.29 3.26
CA ILE A 86 1.27 -20.30 2.93
C ILE A 86 0.79 -21.13 1.73
N GLN A 87 -0.45 -21.61 1.75
CA GLN A 87 -1.03 -22.42 0.66
C GLN A 87 -1.10 -21.65 -0.66
N MET A 88 -1.49 -20.39 -0.62
CA MET A 88 -1.61 -19.53 -1.79
C MET A 88 -0.30 -18.84 -2.20
N GLN A 89 0.78 -19.01 -1.43
CA GLN A 89 2.04 -18.27 -1.58
C GLN A 89 1.82 -16.74 -1.68
N ASN A 90 0.76 -16.24 -1.04
CA ASN A 90 0.35 -14.84 -1.09
C ASN A 90 0.09 -14.29 0.33
N TYR A 91 1.00 -13.48 0.81
CA TYR A 91 0.96 -12.92 2.17
C TYR A 91 0.22 -11.57 2.28
N VAL A 92 -0.44 -11.10 1.23
CA VAL A 92 -1.14 -9.79 1.23
C VAL A 92 -2.25 -9.77 2.27
N TYR A 93 -3.08 -10.82 2.33
CA TYR A 93 -4.17 -10.90 3.32
C TYR A 93 -3.66 -10.96 4.75
N PHE A 94 -2.59 -11.73 4.98
CA PHE A 94 -1.95 -11.82 6.29
C PHE A 94 -1.36 -10.47 6.73
N THR A 95 -0.65 -9.78 5.82
CA THR A 95 -0.10 -8.45 6.10
C THR A 95 -1.21 -7.43 6.39
N SER A 96 -2.28 -7.43 5.61
CA SER A 96 -3.43 -6.55 5.81
C SER A 96 -4.11 -6.79 7.16
N TRP A 97 -4.24 -8.05 7.56
CA TRP A 97 -4.76 -8.42 8.86
C TRP A 97 -3.90 -7.91 10.01
N PHE A 98 -2.57 -8.09 9.93
CA PHE A 98 -1.64 -7.56 10.93
C PHE A 98 -1.73 -6.04 11.06
N MET A 99 -1.81 -5.34 9.94
CA MET A 99 -2.04 -3.89 9.94
C MET A 99 -3.36 -3.53 10.63
N LEU A 100 -4.44 -4.27 10.32
CA LEU A 100 -5.76 -4.05 10.91
C LEU A 100 -5.75 -4.24 12.44
N ILE A 101 -5.14 -5.31 12.94
CA ILE A 101 -5.03 -5.54 14.39
C ILE A 101 -4.25 -4.39 15.04
N GLY A 102 -3.17 -3.94 14.42
CA GLY A 102 -2.38 -2.81 14.92
C GLY A 102 -3.17 -1.51 15.00
N THR A 103 -4.23 -1.33 14.18
CA THR A 103 -5.08 -0.13 14.24
C THR A 103 -6.08 -0.15 15.40
N ILE A 104 -6.22 -1.27 16.11
CA ILE A 104 -7.09 -1.34 17.28
C ILE A 104 -6.56 -0.35 18.33
N HIS A 105 -7.41 0.60 18.75
CA HIS A 105 -7.06 1.71 19.63
C HIS A 105 -6.06 2.73 19.03
N TYR A 106 -5.93 2.79 17.72
CA TYR A 106 -5.09 3.77 17.03
C TYR A 106 -5.96 4.71 16.17
N ASP A 107 -5.47 5.93 15.91
CA ASP A 107 -6.17 6.88 15.06
C ASP A 107 -6.11 6.45 13.60
N LEU A 108 -7.24 5.96 13.08
CA LEU A 108 -7.37 5.52 11.70
C LEU A 108 -7.02 6.64 10.69
N ARG A 109 -7.32 7.91 11.04
CA ARG A 109 -6.99 9.04 10.18
C ARG A 109 -5.48 9.19 10.00
N ARG A 110 -4.72 8.96 11.07
CA ARG A 110 -3.26 8.98 11.03
C ARG A 110 -2.70 7.83 10.20
N VAL A 111 -3.25 6.61 10.34
CA VAL A 111 -2.87 5.44 9.54
C VAL A 111 -3.05 5.73 8.05
N ILE A 112 -4.25 6.17 7.65
CA ILE A 112 -4.56 6.46 6.25
C ILE A 112 -3.66 7.59 5.72
N LYS A 113 -3.38 8.62 6.53
CA LYS A 113 -2.47 9.70 6.15
C LYS A 113 -1.05 9.19 5.87
N ILE A 114 -0.52 8.30 6.71
CA ILE A 114 0.81 7.71 6.51
C ILE A 114 0.83 6.88 5.23
N ILE A 115 -0.13 5.97 5.05
CA ILE A 115 -0.24 5.13 3.85
C ILE A 115 -0.36 6.02 2.61
N PHE A 116 -1.18 7.07 2.65
CA PHE A 116 -1.35 8.01 1.55
C PHE A 116 -0.03 8.69 1.17
N ILE A 117 0.69 9.27 2.14
CA ILE A 117 1.95 9.98 1.90
C ILE A 117 3.00 9.02 1.33
N VAL A 118 3.18 7.85 1.92
CA VAL A 118 4.15 6.85 1.45
C VAL A 118 3.82 6.39 0.04
N SER A 119 2.56 6.05 -0.22
CA SER A 119 2.12 5.58 -1.54
C SER A 119 2.26 6.65 -2.61
N LEU A 120 1.92 7.90 -2.29
CA LEU A 120 2.07 9.03 -3.19
C LEU A 120 3.54 9.28 -3.53
N SER A 121 4.41 9.28 -2.52
CA SER A 121 5.87 9.48 -2.71
C SER A 121 6.46 8.40 -3.60
N ILE A 122 6.15 7.12 -3.34
CA ILE A 122 6.66 5.99 -4.14
C ILE A 122 6.14 6.07 -5.58
N MET A 123 4.86 6.42 -5.77
CA MET A 123 4.29 6.59 -7.10
C MET A 123 5.01 7.69 -7.89
N PHE A 124 5.26 8.85 -7.28
CA PHE A 124 6.01 9.94 -7.93
C PHE A 124 7.44 9.53 -8.27
N ILE A 125 8.15 8.87 -7.35
CA ILE A 125 9.51 8.38 -7.59
C ILE A 125 9.50 7.35 -8.74
N SER A 126 8.54 6.43 -8.78
CA SER A 126 8.41 5.45 -9.85
C SER A 126 8.19 6.11 -11.21
N ILE A 127 7.27 7.07 -11.30
CA ILE A 127 7.01 7.82 -12.53
C ILE A 127 8.27 8.57 -12.98
N PHE A 128 8.93 9.26 -12.05
CA PHE A 128 10.13 10.04 -12.34
C PHE A 128 11.28 9.15 -12.86
N ILE A 129 11.57 8.04 -12.19
CA ILE A 129 12.59 7.08 -12.62
C ILE A 129 12.23 6.51 -13.99
N SER A 130 10.97 6.15 -14.19
CA SER A 130 10.50 5.60 -15.47
C SER A 130 10.65 6.58 -16.62
N LEU A 131 10.36 7.86 -16.38
CA LEU A 131 10.58 8.93 -17.37
C LEU A 131 12.06 9.15 -17.66
N LEU A 132 12.91 9.15 -16.63
CA LEU A 132 14.36 9.24 -16.82
C LEU A 132 14.91 8.09 -17.64
N MET A 133 14.49 6.86 -17.34
CA MET A 133 14.90 5.68 -18.10
C MET A 133 14.43 5.72 -19.55
N TYR A 134 13.25 6.28 -19.79
CA TYR A 134 12.73 6.49 -21.15
C TYR A 134 13.57 7.50 -21.94
N ILE A 135 13.96 8.63 -21.31
CA ILE A 135 14.79 9.67 -21.95
C ILE A 135 16.19 9.13 -22.28
N ILE A 136 16.75 8.27 -21.43
CA ILE A 136 18.11 7.69 -21.61
C ILE A 136 18.07 6.48 -22.56
N ASP A 137 16.90 6.14 -23.12
CA ASP A 137 16.67 4.97 -23.99
C ASP A 137 17.07 3.62 -23.33
N TYR A 138 17.12 3.62 -21.99
CA TYR A 138 17.48 2.47 -21.21
C TYR A 138 16.24 1.60 -20.96
N LYS A 139 16.16 0.43 -21.65
CA LYS A 139 15.07 -0.54 -21.53
C LYS A 139 13.67 0.09 -21.65
N ARG A 140 13.29 0.51 -22.86
CA ARG A 140 11.91 0.96 -23.20
C ARG A 140 10.82 0.01 -22.70
N GLU A 141 11.13 -1.26 -22.53
CA GLU A 141 10.23 -2.32 -22.02
C GLU A 141 9.72 -2.08 -20.58
N ILE A 142 10.41 -1.25 -19.77
CA ILE A 142 9.99 -0.93 -18.40
C ILE A 142 8.74 -0.06 -18.38
N LEU A 143 8.56 0.79 -19.40
CA LEU A 143 7.38 1.66 -19.53
C LEU A 143 6.24 1.00 -20.29
N ILE A 144 6.58 0.04 -21.15
CA ILE A 144 5.65 -0.56 -22.08
C ILE A 144 5.62 -2.07 -21.84
N ASN A 145 4.52 -2.55 -21.30
CA ASN A 145 4.31 -3.99 -21.17
C ASN A 145 3.83 -4.55 -22.52
N ILE A 146 4.71 -5.25 -23.23
CA ILE A 146 4.37 -5.95 -24.46
C ILE A 146 3.67 -7.25 -24.06
N ARG A 147 2.35 -7.30 -24.15
CA ARG A 147 1.61 -8.55 -23.97
C ARG A 147 1.98 -9.53 -25.07
N ARG A 148 2.38 -10.76 -24.73
CA ARG A 148 2.62 -11.84 -25.69
C ARG A 148 1.44 -11.95 -26.66
N ASN A 149 1.73 -11.77 -27.96
CA ASN A 149 0.84 -11.90 -29.11
C ASN A 149 -0.13 -10.75 -29.43
N GLU A 150 -0.17 -9.67 -28.68
CA GLU A 150 -0.94 -8.49 -29.09
C GLU A 150 -0.02 -7.26 -29.03
N THR A 151 -0.02 -6.45 -30.08
CA THR A 151 0.73 -5.17 -30.19
C THR A 151 0.20 -4.08 -29.25
N VAL A 152 -0.38 -4.46 -28.12
CA VAL A 152 -0.93 -3.53 -27.16
C VAL A 152 0.18 -3.05 -26.24
N ARG A 153 0.66 -1.85 -26.51
CA ARG A 153 1.59 -1.11 -25.66
C ARG A 153 0.79 -0.36 -24.60
N ALA A 154 0.93 -0.70 -23.34
CA ALA A 154 0.26 0.01 -22.25
C ALA A 154 1.30 0.66 -21.34
N PHE A 155 1.16 1.96 -21.06
CA PHE A 155 2.03 2.66 -20.13
C PHE A 155 1.85 2.10 -18.72
N THR A 156 2.93 1.63 -18.14
CA THR A 156 2.93 1.04 -16.79
C THR A 156 3.49 2.00 -15.74
N PHE A 157 4.13 3.08 -16.16
CA PHE A 157 4.81 4.04 -15.26
C PHE A 157 5.74 3.36 -14.24
N GLY A 158 6.44 2.31 -14.70
CA GLY A 158 7.35 1.52 -13.89
C GLY A 158 6.72 0.39 -13.08
N PHE A 159 5.41 0.23 -13.07
CA PHE A 159 4.73 -0.90 -12.44
C PHE A 159 4.77 -2.16 -13.33
N ILE A 160 4.73 -3.34 -12.70
CA ILE A 160 4.71 -4.64 -13.42
C ILE A 160 3.55 -4.72 -14.41
N HIS A 161 2.40 -4.15 -14.04
CA HIS A 161 1.17 -4.15 -14.82
C HIS A 161 0.46 -2.80 -14.75
N PRO A 162 -0.12 -2.31 -15.88
CA PRO A 162 -0.89 -1.07 -15.89
C PRO A 162 -2.10 -1.13 -14.93
N ASN A 163 -2.66 -2.32 -14.70
CA ASN A 163 -3.73 -2.51 -13.72
C ASN A 163 -3.26 -2.19 -12.29
N LYS A 164 -2.02 -2.55 -11.94
CA LYS A 164 -1.48 -2.25 -10.60
C LYS A 164 -1.32 -0.75 -10.39
N PHE A 165 -0.81 -0.03 -11.39
CA PHE A 165 -0.75 1.43 -11.36
C PHE A 165 -2.14 2.04 -11.14
N THR A 166 -3.14 1.61 -11.90
CA THR A 166 -4.52 2.11 -11.78
C THR A 166 -5.12 1.83 -10.40
N ILE A 167 -4.88 0.64 -9.83
CA ILE A 167 -5.35 0.28 -8.49
C ILE A 167 -4.71 1.19 -7.43
N VAL A 168 -3.40 1.41 -7.50
CA VAL A 168 -2.70 2.30 -6.56
C VAL A 168 -3.23 3.73 -6.67
N LEU A 169 -3.41 4.23 -7.89
CA LEU A 169 -3.97 5.56 -8.16
C LEU A 169 -5.40 5.70 -7.62
N SER A 170 -6.27 4.70 -7.86
CA SER A 170 -7.63 4.69 -7.34
C SER A 170 -7.66 4.69 -5.82
N ASN A 171 -6.81 3.89 -5.18
CA ASN A 171 -6.69 3.87 -3.73
C ASN A 171 -6.20 5.23 -3.18
N LEU A 172 -5.25 5.88 -3.86
CA LEU A 172 -4.80 7.23 -3.49
C LEU A 172 -5.95 8.26 -3.59
N CYS A 173 -6.74 8.22 -4.66
CA CYS A 173 -7.92 9.09 -4.79
C CYS A 173 -8.93 8.85 -3.65
N LEU A 174 -9.22 7.59 -3.32
CA LEU A 174 -10.14 7.26 -2.23
C LEU A 174 -9.61 7.73 -0.87
N MET A 175 -8.32 7.50 -0.58
CA MET A 175 -7.68 7.97 0.65
C MET A 175 -7.70 9.51 0.72
N PHE A 176 -7.42 10.20 -0.38
CA PHE A 176 -7.48 11.65 -0.45
C PHE A 176 -8.88 12.17 -0.12
N ILE A 177 -9.92 11.64 -0.79
CA ILE A 177 -11.32 12.01 -0.53
C ILE A 177 -11.67 11.77 0.94
N TRP A 178 -11.26 10.64 1.49
CA TRP A 178 -11.52 10.31 2.88
C TRP A 178 -10.81 11.25 3.86
N LEU A 179 -9.55 11.63 3.59
CA LEU A 179 -8.78 12.55 4.43
C LEU A 179 -9.36 13.96 4.47
N ILE A 180 -9.97 14.40 3.36
CA ILE A 180 -10.56 15.75 3.24
C ILE A 180 -12.09 15.75 3.43
N LYS A 181 -12.69 14.62 3.86
CA LYS A 181 -14.16 14.46 3.95
C LYS A 181 -14.89 15.61 4.61
N ASP A 182 -14.28 16.22 5.66
CA ASP A 182 -14.86 17.33 6.40
C ASP A 182 -14.84 18.66 5.64
N ARG A 183 -14.02 18.74 4.56
CA ARG A 183 -13.87 19.91 3.67
C ARG A 183 -14.10 19.53 2.21
N LEU A 184 -14.78 18.40 1.97
CA LEU A 184 -15.01 17.87 0.64
C LEU A 184 -15.89 18.83 -0.14
N LYS A 185 -15.41 19.20 -1.36
CA LYS A 185 -16.18 19.97 -2.33
C LYS A 185 -16.24 19.16 -3.63
N TYR A 186 -17.25 19.40 -4.46
CA TYR A 186 -17.48 18.69 -5.71
C TYR A 186 -16.24 18.67 -6.63
N TYR A 187 -15.46 19.75 -6.68
CA TYR A 187 -14.27 19.81 -7.54
C TYR A 187 -13.16 18.83 -7.12
N HIS A 188 -13.06 18.44 -5.85
CA HIS A 188 -12.10 17.42 -5.43
C HIS A 188 -12.47 16.03 -6.01
N VAL A 189 -13.76 15.71 -5.98
CA VAL A 189 -14.27 14.45 -6.55
C VAL A 189 -14.09 14.45 -8.07
N THR A 190 -14.49 15.57 -8.72
CA THR A 190 -14.33 15.74 -10.17
C THR A 190 -12.86 15.61 -10.59
N PHE A 191 -11.93 16.20 -9.84
CA PHE A 191 -10.50 16.07 -10.10
C PHE A 191 -10.01 14.63 -10.01
N CYS A 192 -10.40 13.89 -8.96
CA CYS A 192 -10.06 12.47 -8.81
C CYS A 192 -10.63 11.63 -9.97
N LEU A 193 -11.89 11.87 -10.37
CA LEU A 193 -12.52 11.20 -11.49
C LEU A 193 -11.81 11.54 -12.80
N PHE A 194 -11.46 12.81 -13.02
CA PHE A 194 -10.72 13.23 -14.20
C PHE A 194 -9.38 12.52 -14.33
N ILE A 195 -8.61 12.46 -13.25
CA ILE A 195 -7.34 11.73 -13.24
C ILE A 195 -7.56 10.25 -13.60
N GLN A 196 -8.53 9.58 -12.99
CA GLN A 196 -8.80 8.18 -13.27
C GLN A 196 -9.24 7.96 -14.72
N LEU A 197 -10.12 8.80 -15.24
CA LEU A 197 -10.56 8.75 -16.63
C LEU A 197 -9.42 9.03 -17.59
N PHE A 198 -8.57 10.04 -17.32
CA PHE A 198 -7.40 10.34 -18.13
C PHE A 198 -6.49 9.12 -18.30
N PHE A 199 -6.13 8.45 -17.21
CA PHE A 199 -5.29 7.24 -17.27
C PHE A 199 -6.02 6.05 -17.90
N TYR A 200 -7.34 5.95 -17.71
CA TYR A 200 -8.15 4.92 -18.36
C TYR A 200 -8.19 5.12 -19.88
N PHE A 201 -8.43 6.33 -20.36
CA PHE A 201 -8.47 6.64 -21.80
C PHE A 201 -7.08 6.60 -22.44
N SER A 202 -6.04 7.12 -21.80
CA SER A 202 -4.65 6.98 -22.29
C SER A 202 -4.29 5.53 -22.56
N ARG A 203 -4.81 4.61 -21.76
CA ARG A 203 -4.64 3.17 -21.96
C ARG A 203 -5.40 2.62 -23.15
N ARG A 204 -6.62 3.15 -23.45
CA ARG A 204 -7.43 2.68 -24.58
C ARG A 204 -6.96 3.23 -25.93
N LEU A 205 -6.48 4.45 -25.98
CA LEU A 205 -5.98 5.06 -27.20
C LEU A 205 -4.83 4.26 -27.81
N GLU A 206 -4.02 3.61 -27.00
CA GLU A 206 -2.93 2.75 -27.46
C GLU A 206 -3.40 1.39 -28.02
N GLN A 207 -4.65 0.98 -27.76
CA GLN A 207 -5.23 -0.24 -28.32
C GLN A 207 -5.75 -0.03 -29.76
N LEU A 208 -5.83 1.23 -30.21
CA LEU A 208 -6.41 1.60 -31.50
C LEU A 208 -5.33 1.88 -32.57
N TYR A 209 -4.05 1.90 -32.20
CA TYR A 209 -2.90 2.04 -33.11
C TYR A 209 -1.98 0.82 -33.01
#